data_6ff0d641ad5c0ac3b8512bf4970659a6
#
_entry.id   6ff0d641ad5c0ac3b8512bf4970659a6
#
_cell.length_a   1.000
_cell.length_b   1.000
_cell.length_c   1.000
_cell.angle_alpha   90.00
_cell.angle_beta   90.00
_cell.angle_gamma   90.00
#
_symmetry.space_group_name_H-M   'P 1'
#
loop_
_entity.id
_entity.type
_entity.pdbx_description
1 polymer ?
#
loop_
_entity_poly.entity_id
_entity_poly.type
_entity_poly.pdbx_seq_one_letter_code
_entity_poly.pdbx_strand_id
1 'polypeptide(L)'
;QVKRVYGDGLAGLRAMLPVATPRVCVLIDPSFERKVEYQEVADTAIQALEKARHAVMMIWYPLLPAGHHQMLLDVLQASGIRKIWRSELLLREPGEQAHGMFGSGMLVINPPWGLDKRLAAAMAEITPLLGADSRYQADWWVGE
;
A
#
# COMPACT_ATOMS: atom_id res chain seq x y z
N GLN A 1 19.83 2.52 15.56
CA GLN A 1 19.78 3.98 15.72
C GLN A 1 18.62 4.53 14.86
N VAL A 2 17.72 5.30 15.45
CA VAL A 2 16.58 5.92 14.73
C VAL A 2 16.96 7.37 14.39
N LYS A 3 16.76 7.74 13.13
CA LYS A 3 16.91 9.12 12.67
C LYS A 3 15.54 9.68 12.30
N ARG A 4 15.19 10.82 12.86
CA ARG A 4 13.97 11.56 12.50
C ARG A 4 14.33 12.67 11.52
N VAL A 5 13.52 12.82 10.48
CA VAL A 5 13.64 13.90 9.51
C VAL A 5 12.27 14.58 9.42
N TYR A 6 12.25 15.89 9.63
CA TYR A 6 11.04 16.70 9.44
C TYR A 6 11.03 17.25 8.01
N GLY A 7 9.99 16.95 7.25
CA GLY A 7 9.85 17.39 5.87
C GLY A 7 8.89 16.52 5.07
N ASP A 8 8.85 16.74 3.77
CA ASP A 8 8.08 15.92 2.82
C ASP A 8 8.68 14.51 2.76
N GLY A 9 7.91 13.52 3.19
CA GLY A 9 8.34 12.11 3.24
C GLY A 9 8.62 11.51 1.87
N LEU A 10 7.86 11.88 0.84
CA LEU A 10 8.07 11.38 -0.52
C LEU A 10 9.36 11.94 -1.13
N ALA A 11 9.63 13.23 -0.93
CA ALA A 11 10.89 13.85 -1.34
C ALA A 11 12.07 13.25 -0.56
N GLY A 12 11.88 13.03 0.75
CA GLY A 12 12.87 12.37 1.61
C GLY A 12 13.23 10.97 1.14
N LEU A 13 12.25 10.14 0.80
CA LEU A 13 12.48 8.80 0.27
C LEU A 13 13.34 8.83 -1.01
N ARG A 14 13.00 9.69 -1.95
CA ARG A 14 13.78 9.84 -3.20
C ARG A 14 15.22 10.28 -2.96
N ALA A 15 15.44 11.15 -1.96
CA ALA A 15 16.77 11.65 -1.60
C ALA A 15 17.61 10.63 -0.82
N MET A 16 16.99 9.75 -0.05
CA MET A 16 17.68 8.74 0.77
C MET A 16 18.13 7.52 -0.04
N LEU A 17 17.51 7.24 -1.18
CA LEU A 17 17.85 6.11 -2.03
C LEU A 17 18.89 6.48 -3.09
N PRO A 18 19.81 5.58 -3.48
CA PRO A 18 19.96 4.23 -2.93
C PRO A 18 20.64 4.21 -1.56
N VAL A 19 20.38 3.17 -0.78
CA VAL A 19 21.08 2.92 0.49
C VAL A 19 22.15 1.85 0.31
N ALA A 20 23.15 1.88 1.18
CA ALA A 20 24.25 0.89 1.15
C ALA A 20 23.81 -0.53 1.54
N THR A 21 22.72 -0.65 2.29
CA THR A 21 22.16 -1.93 2.72
C THR A 21 21.47 -2.66 1.56
N PRO A 22 21.73 -3.95 1.32
CA PRO A 22 21.09 -4.69 0.23
C PRO A 22 19.61 -4.97 0.45
N ARG A 23 19.14 -4.82 1.68
CA ARG A 23 17.72 -4.99 2.04
C ARG A 23 17.19 -3.69 2.61
N VAL A 24 16.13 -3.20 1.99
CA VAL A 24 15.41 -2.01 2.46
C VAL A 24 13.91 -2.34 2.49
N CYS A 25 13.26 -1.89 3.56
CA CYS A 25 11.82 -1.94 3.68
C CYS A 25 11.32 -0.51 3.84
N VAL A 26 10.32 -0.14 3.08
CA VAL A 26 9.74 1.20 3.04
C VAL A 26 8.25 1.10 3.35
N LEU A 27 7.77 1.88 4.30
CA LEU A 27 6.34 2.10 4.55
C LEU A 27 5.99 3.52 4.11
N ILE A 28 5.01 3.63 3.24
CA ILE A 28 4.43 4.89 2.78
C ILE A 28 3.00 4.97 3.31
N ASP A 29 2.78 5.91 4.23
CA ASP A 29 1.51 6.11 4.92
C ASP A 29 1.15 7.61 4.90
N PRO A 30 0.72 8.15 3.75
CA PRO A 30 0.33 9.54 3.61
C PRO A 30 -1.10 9.77 4.10
N SER A 31 -1.48 11.02 4.27
CA SER A 31 -2.84 11.38 4.70
C SER A 31 -3.92 11.16 3.64
N PHE A 32 -3.54 11.19 2.35
CA PHE A 32 -4.47 11.13 1.20
C PHE A 32 -5.63 12.15 1.28
N GLU A 33 -5.36 13.34 1.80
CA GLU A 33 -6.34 14.41 1.86
C GLU A 33 -6.62 15.01 0.46
N ARG A 34 -5.59 15.03 -0.39
CA ARG A 34 -5.71 15.53 -1.75
C ARG A 34 -5.67 14.40 -2.76
N LYS A 35 -6.57 14.44 -3.74
CA LYS A 35 -6.63 13.43 -4.81
C LYS A 35 -5.29 13.23 -5.53
N VAL A 36 -4.51 14.32 -5.71
CA VAL A 36 -3.20 14.27 -6.39
C VAL A 36 -2.17 13.40 -5.65
N GLU A 37 -2.31 13.22 -4.34
CA GLU A 37 -1.39 12.43 -3.53
C GLU A 37 -1.33 10.95 -3.98
N TYR A 38 -2.41 10.39 -4.50
CA TYR A 38 -2.41 9.04 -5.03
C TYR A 38 -1.47 8.88 -6.22
N GLN A 39 -1.41 9.87 -7.11
CA GLN A 39 -0.47 9.90 -8.22
C GLN A 39 0.97 10.16 -7.72
N GLU A 40 1.15 11.12 -6.82
CA GLU A 40 2.46 11.46 -6.25
C GLU A 40 3.10 10.27 -5.53
N VAL A 41 2.31 9.47 -4.81
CA VAL A 41 2.77 8.24 -4.15
C VAL A 41 3.18 7.18 -5.16
N ALA A 42 2.37 6.95 -6.19
CA ALA A 42 2.69 5.99 -7.25
C ALA A 42 3.99 6.36 -7.95
N ASP A 43 4.13 7.62 -8.38
CA ASP A 43 5.33 8.12 -9.06
C ASP A 43 6.58 8.00 -8.17
N THR A 44 6.43 8.30 -6.89
CA THR A 44 7.52 8.16 -5.93
C THR A 44 7.94 6.70 -5.74
N ALA A 45 7.00 5.78 -5.64
CA ALA A 45 7.29 4.35 -5.52
C ALA A 45 8.02 3.84 -6.77
N ILE A 46 7.60 4.24 -7.96
CA ILE A 46 8.25 3.89 -9.23
C ILE A 46 9.71 4.38 -9.24
N GLN A 47 9.93 5.66 -8.94
CA GLN A 47 11.28 6.26 -8.90
C GLN A 47 12.16 5.63 -7.83
N ALA A 48 11.59 5.30 -6.68
CA ALA A 48 12.32 4.65 -5.59
C ALA A 48 12.77 3.23 -5.98
N LEU A 49 11.93 2.48 -6.68
CA LEU A 49 12.25 1.13 -7.16
C LEU A 49 13.29 1.13 -8.28
N GLU A 50 13.39 2.18 -9.10
CA GLU A 50 14.49 2.35 -10.04
C GLU A 50 15.85 2.40 -9.33
N LYS A 51 15.88 3.02 -8.15
CA LYS A 51 17.11 3.15 -7.32
C LYS A 51 17.36 1.96 -6.40
N ALA A 52 16.31 1.24 -6.01
CA ALA A 52 16.36 0.14 -5.06
C ALA A 52 15.42 -1.00 -5.48
N ARG A 53 15.77 -1.70 -6.54
CA ARG A 53 14.92 -2.71 -7.23
C ARG A 53 14.38 -3.83 -6.34
N HIS A 54 15.10 -4.17 -5.27
CA HIS A 54 14.73 -5.22 -4.34
C HIS A 54 14.09 -4.70 -3.04
N ALA A 55 13.78 -3.40 -2.99
CA ALA A 55 13.09 -2.84 -1.83
C ALA A 55 11.72 -3.49 -1.67
N VAL A 56 11.38 -3.85 -0.45
CA VAL A 56 10.01 -4.18 -0.08
C VAL A 56 9.30 -2.86 0.21
N MET A 57 8.30 -2.52 -0.60
CA MET A 57 7.50 -1.32 -0.37
C MET A 57 6.11 -1.68 0.08
N MET A 58 5.69 -1.07 1.17
CA MET A 58 4.34 -1.15 1.69
C MET A 58 3.68 0.22 1.54
N ILE A 59 2.56 0.28 0.85
CA ILE A 59 1.80 1.52 0.62
C ILE A 59 0.41 1.32 1.20
N TRP A 60 0.14 2.03 2.29
CA TRP A 60 -1.20 2.07 2.87
C TRP A 60 -2.11 3.01 2.09
N TYR A 61 -3.39 2.67 1.97
CA TYR A 61 -4.41 3.56 1.40
C TYR A 61 -5.78 3.33 2.03
N PRO A 62 -6.61 4.39 2.16
CA PRO A 62 -7.97 4.27 2.65
C PRO A 62 -8.91 3.78 1.55
N LEU A 63 -9.91 3.00 1.93
CA LEU A 63 -11.04 2.68 1.09
C LEU A 63 -12.16 3.70 1.38
N LEU A 64 -12.35 4.62 0.45
CA LEU A 64 -13.34 5.69 0.52
C LEU A 64 -14.38 5.53 -0.59
N PRO A 65 -15.63 5.98 -0.39
CA PRO A 65 -16.68 5.88 -1.41
C PRO A 65 -16.29 6.51 -2.75
N ALA A 66 -15.48 7.57 -2.74
CA ALA A 66 -14.98 8.21 -3.95
C ALA A 66 -14.03 7.34 -4.79
N GLY A 67 -13.44 6.29 -4.21
CA GLY A 67 -12.63 5.32 -4.93
C GLY A 67 -11.32 5.83 -5.51
N HIS A 68 -10.77 6.94 -5.01
CA HIS A 68 -9.56 7.56 -5.56
C HIS A 68 -8.32 6.66 -5.47
N HIS A 69 -8.31 5.67 -4.57
CA HIS A 69 -7.24 4.68 -4.47
C HIS A 69 -7.03 3.90 -5.79
N GLN A 70 -8.07 3.79 -6.62
CA GLN A 70 -7.96 3.10 -7.91
C GLN A 70 -6.90 3.75 -8.81
N MET A 71 -6.72 5.06 -8.73
CA MET A 71 -5.65 5.75 -9.47
C MET A 71 -4.26 5.24 -9.10
N LEU A 72 -3.99 5.07 -7.80
CA LEU A 72 -2.73 4.49 -7.32
C LEU A 72 -2.51 3.08 -7.88
N LEU A 73 -3.55 2.25 -7.81
CA LEU A 73 -3.53 0.88 -8.31
C LEU A 73 -3.25 0.82 -9.82
N ASP A 74 -3.95 1.63 -10.59
CA ASP A 74 -3.86 1.65 -12.06
C ASP A 74 -2.49 2.14 -12.54
N VAL A 75 -1.96 3.20 -11.91
CA VAL A 75 -0.63 3.74 -12.25
C VAL A 75 0.46 2.71 -11.98
N LEU A 76 0.41 2.03 -10.85
CA LEU A 76 1.38 0.99 -10.52
C LEU A 76 1.26 -0.22 -11.46
N GLN A 77 0.05 -0.61 -11.82
CA GLN A 77 -0.18 -1.69 -12.78
C GLN A 77 0.40 -1.36 -14.17
N ALA A 78 0.21 -0.12 -14.63
CA ALA A 78 0.70 0.35 -15.92
C ALA A 78 2.22 0.60 -15.96
N SER A 79 2.87 0.70 -14.79
CA SER A 79 4.29 1.06 -14.69
C SER A 79 5.27 -0.02 -15.16
N GLY A 80 4.81 -1.24 -15.31
CA GLY A 80 5.66 -2.41 -15.60
C GLY A 80 6.33 -3.04 -14.38
N ILE A 81 6.11 -2.49 -13.18
CA ILE A 81 6.54 -3.11 -11.93
C ILE A 81 5.80 -4.43 -11.74
N ARG A 82 6.53 -5.47 -11.37
CA ARG A 82 6.00 -6.80 -11.10
C ARG A 82 5.93 -7.07 -9.59
N LYS A 83 5.30 -8.17 -9.22
CA LYS A 83 5.19 -8.64 -7.83
C LYS A 83 4.55 -7.60 -6.91
N ILE A 84 3.35 -7.16 -7.26
CA ILE A 84 2.52 -6.28 -6.45
C ILE A 84 1.39 -7.10 -5.85
N TRP A 85 1.39 -7.24 -4.55
CA TRP A 85 0.34 -7.92 -3.81
C TRP A 85 -0.58 -6.91 -3.13
N ARG A 86 -1.89 -7.09 -3.30
CA ARG A 86 -2.92 -6.23 -2.71
C ARG A 86 -3.61 -6.96 -1.57
N SER A 87 -3.75 -6.27 -0.45
CA SER A 87 -4.40 -6.77 0.76
C SER A 87 -5.37 -5.71 1.27
N GLU A 88 -6.65 -6.04 1.38
CA GLU A 88 -7.70 -5.10 1.78
C GLU A 88 -8.55 -5.67 2.91
N LEU A 89 -8.81 -4.84 3.91
CA LEU A 89 -9.72 -5.11 5.01
C LEU A 89 -10.89 -4.14 4.92
N LEU A 90 -12.09 -4.67 4.74
CA LEU A 90 -13.33 -3.92 4.74
C LEU A 90 -14.05 -4.14 6.06
N LEU A 91 -14.48 -3.06 6.70
CA LEU A 91 -15.22 -3.11 7.97
C LEU A 91 -16.73 -3.11 7.75
N ARG A 92 -17.17 -2.65 6.60
CA ARG A 92 -18.57 -2.57 6.18
C ARG A 92 -18.67 -2.43 4.67
N GLU A 93 -19.84 -2.71 4.11
CA GLU A 93 -20.12 -2.35 2.72
C GLU A 93 -20.30 -0.82 2.58
N PRO A 94 -19.79 -0.21 1.50
CA PRO A 94 -20.09 1.17 1.19
C PRO A 94 -21.58 1.27 0.82
N GLY A 95 -22.37 1.96 1.64
CA GLY A 95 -23.75 2.30 1.29
C GLY A 95 -23.82 3.48 0.33
N GLU A 96 -24.95 3.68 -0.36
CA GLU A 96 -25.15 4.77 -1.35
C GLU A 96 -24.95 6.18 -0.74
N GLN A 97 -25.17 6.34 0.56
CA GLN A 97 -24.98 7.59 1.30
C GLN A 97 -23.83 7.51 2.30
N ALA A 98 -22.94 6.53 2.14
CA ALA A 98 -21.85 6.33 3.09
C ALA A 98 -20.82 7.47 3.01
N HIS A 99 -20.53 8.04 4.16
CA HIS A 99 -19.43 8.98 4.35
C HIS A 99 -18.31 8.32 5.13
N GLY A 100 -17.07 8.73 4.83
CA GLY A 100 -15.89 8.26 5.54
C GLY A 100 -15.35 6.91 5.05
N MET A 101 -14.29 6.51 5.68
CA MET A 101 -13.55 5.30 5.36
C MET A 101 -14.35 4.05 5.76
N PHE A 102 -14.50 3.10 4.84
CA PHE A 102 -15.16 1.82 5.10
C PHE A 102 -14.20 0.64 5.18
N GLY A 103 -12.93 0.89 4.95
CA GLY A 103 -11.85 -0.08 5.01
C GLY A 103 -10.51 0.55 4.66
N SER A 104 -9.49 -0.27 4.58
CA SER A 104 -8.17 0.14 4.14
C SER A 104 -7.47 -0.96 3.36
N GLY A 105 -6.49 -0.58 2.56
CA GLY A 105 -5.66 -1.49 1.81
C GLY A 105 -4.19 -1.27 2.06
N MET A 106 -3.43 -2.29 1.75
CA MET A 106 -1.98 -2.27 1.73
C MET A 106 -1.52 -2.88 0.41
N LEU A 107 -0.79 -2.13 -0.39
CA LEU A 107 -0.01 -2.68 -1.49
C LEU A 107 1.37 -3.06 -0.96
N VAL A 108 1.82 -4.25 -1.30
CA VAL A 108 3.17 -4.72 -0.99
C VAL A 108 3.88 -5.05 -2.29
N ILE A 109 4.91 -4.29 -2.62
CA ILE A 109 5.76 -4.54 -3.78
C ILE A 109 6.97 -5.34 -3.31
N ASN A 110 7.32 -6.38 -4.04
CA ASN A 110 8.33 -7.36 -3.66
C ASN A 110 8.07 -8.01 -2.29
N PRO A 111 6.86 -8.53 -2.02
CA PRO A 111 6.56 -9.13 -0.73
C PRO A 111 7.52 -10.28 -0.42
N PRO A 112 7.91 -10.47 0.86
CA PRO A 112 8.64 -11.65 1.27
C PRO A 112 7.88 -12.93 0.94
N TRP A 113 8.61 -13.97 0.62
CA TRP A 113 8.02 -15.27 0.30
C TRP A 113 7.08 -15.78 1.41
N GLY A 114 5.85 -16.17 1.02
CA GLY A 114 4.85 -16.70 1.92
C GLY A 114 4.12 -15.65 2.77
N LEU A 115 4.34 -14.35 2.53
CA LEU A 115 3.61 -13.28 3.23
C LEU A 115 2.10 -13.39 2.98
N ASP A 116 1.68 -13.63 1.76
CA ASP A 116 0.30 -13.81 1.35
C ASP A 116 -0.44 -14.86 2.18
N LYS A 117 0.15 -16.04 2.33
CA LYS A 117 -0.41 -17.15 3.12
C LYS A 117 -0.46 -16.84 4.62
N ARG A 118 0.60 -16.22 5.15
CA ARG A 118 0.66 -15.86 6.57
C ARG A 118 -0.37 -14.81 6.92
N LEU A 119 -0.52 -13.80 6.07
CA LEU A 119 -1.53 -12.76 6.27
C LEU A 119 -2.95 -13.30 6.10
N ALA A 120 -3.20 -14.16 5.12
CA ALA A 120 -4.50 -14.81 4.97
C ALA A 120 -4.90 -15.58 6.24
N ALA A 121 -3.97 -16.33 6.83
CA ALA A 121 -4.21 -17.07 8.08
C ALA A 121 -4.50 -16.11 9.25
N ALA A 122 -3.68 -15.07 9.44
CA ALA A 122 -3.87 -14.10 10.50
C ALA A 122 -5.20 -13.33 10.35
N MET A 123 -5.53 -12.92 9.13
CA MET A 123 -6.75 -12.17 8.85
C MET A 123 -8.02 -13.03 8.98
N ALA A 124 -7.93 -14.35 8.75
CA ALA A 124 -9.03 -15.26 9.02
C ALA A 124 -9.43 -15.29 10.51
N GLU A 125 -8.46 -15.10 11.41
CA GLU A 125 -8.72 -15.01 12.85
C GLU A 125 -9.17 -13.62 13.29
N ILE A 126 -8.58 -12.55 12.72
CA ILE A 126 -8.82 -11.17 13.14
C ILE A 126 -10.12 -10.61 12.59
N THR A 127 -10.43 -10.88 11.31
CA THR A 127 -11.58 -10.26 10.63
C THR A 127 -12.91 -10.48 11.35
N PRO A 128 -13.25 -11.68 11.86
CA PRO A 128 -14.51 -11.89 12.58
C PRO A 128 -14.63 -11.06 13.86
N LEU A 129 -13.50 -10.66 14.46
CA LEU A 129 -13.48 -9.87 15.70
C LEU A 129 -13.79 -8.39 15.46
N LEU A 130 -13.72 -7.93 14.21
CA LEU A 130 -13.93 -6.53 13.84
C LEU A 130 -15.39 -6.18 13.52
N GLY A 131 -16.25 -7.18 13.44
CA GLY A 131 -17.68 -7.01 13.20
C GLY A 131 -18.23 -8.02 12.18
N ALA A 132 -19.55 -8.22 12.19
CA ALA A 132 -20.21 -9.21 11.35
C ALA A 132 -20.10 -8.89 9.83
N ASP A 133 -19.98 -7.60 9.48
CA ASP A 133 -19.88 -7.14 8.08
C ASP A 133 -18.44 -7.02 7.60
N SER A 134 -17.47 -7.31 8.47
CA SER A 134 -16.06 -7.23 8.13
C SER A 134 -15.65 -8.36 7.22
N ARG A 135 -14.82 -8.04 6.22
CA ARG A 135 -14.25 -9.05 5.31
C ARG A 135 -12.83 -8.69 4.93
N TYR A 136 -12.05 -9.71 4.66
CA TYR A 136 -10.70 -9.59 4.14
C TYR A 136 -10.64 -10.11 2.71
N GLN A 137 -9.94 -9.39 1.84
CA GLN A 137 -9.66 -9.81 0.48
C GLN A 137 -8.23 -9.50 0.10
N ALA A 138 -7.59 -10.41 -0.63
CA ALA A 138 -6.23 -10.21 -1.10
C ALA A 138 -6.01 -10.94 -2.43
N ASP A 139 -5.18 -10.34 -3.28
CA ASP A 139 -4.82 -10.89 -4.57
C ASP A 139 -3.47 -10.36 -5.07
N TRP A 140 -2.91 -11.02 -6.04
CA TRP A 140 -1.79 -10.49 -6.80
C TRP A 140 -2.31 -9.48 -7.81
N TRP A 141 -2.15 -8.18 -7.50
CA TRP A 141 -2.54 -7.10 -8.39
C TRP A 141 -1.72 -7.11 -9.67
N VAL A 142 -0.41 -7.39 -9.55
CA VAL A 142 0.49 -7.71 -10.65
C VAL A 142 1.33 -8.92 -10.24
N GLY A 143 1.29 -9.98 -11.03
CA GLY A 143 2.07 -11.20 -10.80
C GLY A 143 3.56 -11.04 -11.06
N GLU A 144 4.27 -12.17 -11.08
CA GLU A 144 5.70 -12.26 -11.39
C GLU A 144 6.02 -11.96 -12.86
#